data_64be14a5b31686050576d42f5da39981
#
_entry.id   64be14a5b31686050576d42f5da39981
#
_cell.length_a   1.000
_cell.length_b   1.000
_cell.length_c   1.000
_cell.angle_alpha   90.00
_cell.angle_beta   90.00
_cell.angle_gamma   90.00
#
_symmetry.space_group_name_H-M   'P 1'
#
loop_
_entity.id
_entity.type
_entity.pdbx_description
1 polymer ?
#
loop_
_entity_poly.entity_id
_entity_poly.type
_entity_poly.pdbx_seq_one_letter_code
_entity_poly.pdbx_strand_id
1 'polypeptide(L)'
;DIDVKDGSKDQKDLTLFSGNDQNLNFMLSAKTSNIETKDLYFTPSNVTDSTVTLTAEAGKGKTLTLNYTLGKNYLLHMSLQAEGMSDMFAPNYNQMDINWEDRCRQQERGFMFENRYATLTYKKHDGSTDYLSETSEKEETTEEPMDWVAFKNQFFSAVMIAKDNFATGAQLKSTPLEKGTKYLKQYTANMKAGFDPTGRKASEFEFYFGPNDFRLLQSVEKESRFGKDLDMQRLVYLGWPLFRIINRWFTLYVFDWLSKVFPMGVVLILITLLLKLITYPMVKKSYMSSAKMRVLKPKLDEATKQFNKPE
;
A
#
# COMPACT_ATOMS: atom_id res chain seq x y z
N ASP A 1 22.21 9.14 -1.20
CA ASP A 1 22.35 9.78 -2.50
C ASP A 1 22.18 8.71 -3.56
N ILE A 2 20.97 8.63 -4.13
CA ILE A 2 20.72 7.79 -5.30
C ILE A 2 21.26 8.60 -6.48
N ASP A 3 22.50 8.33 -6.88
CA ASP A 3 23.00 8.77 -8.18
C ASP A 3 22.32 7.92 -9.26
N VAL A 4 21.18 8.39 -9.72
CA VAL A 4 20.60 7.94 -10.98
C VAL A 4 21.49 8.50 -12.09
N LYS A 5 22.59 7.83 -12.39
CA LYS A 5 23.38 8.06 -13.60
C LYS A 5 22.61 7.44 -14.75
N ASP A 6 22.12 8.34 -15.59
CA ASP A 6 21.53 8.06 -16.89
C ASP A 6 22.35 7.00 -17.66
N GLY A 7 21.71 5.87 -18.00
CA GLY A 7 22.14 4.94 -19.05
C GLY A 7 23.34 4.05 -18.78
N SER A 8 23.93 3.98 -17.59
CA SER A 8 25.01 3.06 -17.29
C SER A 8 24.52 1.71 -16.74
N LYS A 9 25.18 0.62 -17.10
CA LYS A 9 24.89 -0.77 -16.72
C LYS A 9 25.03 -1.08 -15.22
N ASP A 10 25.28 -0.11 -14.37
CA ASP A 10 25.27 -0.22 -12.92
C ASP A 10 23.88 0.20 -12.38
N GLN A 11 22.86 -0.61 -12.64
CA GLN A 11 21.62 -0.55 -11.87
C GLN A 11 21.95 -0.97 -10.44
N LYS A 12 22.05 -0.02 -9.53
CA LYS A 12 22.04 -0.31 -8.09
C LYS A 12 20.65 -0.83 -7.74
N ASP A 13 20.62 -1.93 -7.01
CA ASP A 13 19.37 -2.48 -6.49
C ASP A 13 18.64 -1.41 -5.65
N LEU A 14 17.33 -1.29 -5.87
CA LEU A 14 16.52 -0.38 -5.09
C LEU A 14 16.33 -0.95 -3.67
N THR A 15 16.70 -0.19 -2.67
CA THR A 15 16.52 -0.58 -1.27
C THR A 15 15.23 0.03 -0.71
N LEU A 16 14.20 -0.79 -0.49
CA LEU A 16 12.95 -0.34 0.12
C LEU A 16 13.13 -0.10 1.62
N PHE A 17 13.82 -1.00 2.30
CA PHE A 17 14.14 -0.90 3.74
C PHE A 17 15.47 -1.60 4.03
N SER A 18 16.14 -1.21 5.10
CA SER A 18 17.43 -1.77 5.51
C SER A 18 17.63 -1.59 7.02
N GLY A 19 18.27 -2.55 7.64
CA GLY A 19 18.50 -2.54 9.09
C GLY A 19 17.18 -2.47 9.88
N ASN A 20 17.03 -1.44 10.69
CA ASN A 20 15.87 -1.24 11.56
C ASN A 20 14.80 -0.32 10.93
N ASP A 21 14.75 -0.19 9.62
CA ASP A 21 13.72 0.62 8.97
C ASP A 21 12.34 -0.03 9.09
N GLN A 22 12.28 -1.35 8.98
CA GLN A 22 11.07 -2.14 9.21
C GLN A 22 11.20 -3.01 10.47
N ASN A 23 10.10 -3.12 11.21
CA ASN A 23 9.97 -4.02 12.34
C ASN A 23 8.61 -4.74 12.25
N LEU A 24 8.64 -6.06 12.29
CA LEU A 24 7.45 -6.90 12.36
C LEU A 24 7.56 -7.81 13.57
N ASN A 25 6.61 -7.69 14.49
CA ASN A 25 6.57 -8.47 15.71
C ASN A 25 5.19 -9.10 15.90
N PHE A 26 5.17 -10.41 16.14
CA PHE A 26 3.98 -11.13 16.58
C PHE A 26 4.07 -11.34 18.08
N MET A 27 3.04 -10.92 18.80
CA MET A 27 2.96 -11.05 20.25
C MET A 27 1.83 -11.99 20.62
N LEU A 28 2.19 -13.04 21.38
CA LEU A 28 1.28 -14.07 21.89
C LEU A 28 1.14 -13.88 23.41
N SER A 29 -0.07 -13.60 23.89
CA SER A 29 -0.34 -13.39 25.31
C SER A 29 -0.51 -14.71 26.03
N ALA A 30 0.58 -15.28 26.53
CA ALA A 30 0.57 -16.50 27.33
C ALA A 30 0.20 -16.21 28.79
N LYS A 31 -0.14 -17.25 29.57
CA LYS A 31 -0.62 -17.14 30.96
C LYS A 31 0.39 -16.45 31.89
N THR A 32 1.67 -16.66 31.66
CA THR A 32 2.74 -16.17 32.55
C THR A 32 3.42 -14.90 32.05
N SER A 33 3.58 -14.77 30.75
CA SER A 33 4.25 -13.62 30.11
C SER A 33 3.91 -13.60 28.63
N ASN A 34 4.03 -12.44 28.01
CA ASN A 34 3.92 -12.35 26.56
C ASN A 34 5.14 -13.01 25.88
N ILE A 35 4.88 -13.69 24.76
CA ILE A 35 5.91 -14.22 23.86
C ILE A 35 5.94 -13.31 22.65
N GLU A 36 7.08 -12.64 22.45
CA GLU A 36 7.28 -11.74 21.33
C GLU A 36 8.29 -12.34 20.35
N THR A 37 7.93 -12.42 19.07
CA THR A 37 8.80 -13.06 18.06
C THR A 37 10.14 -12.34 17.90
N LYS A 38 10.18 -11.03 18.14
CA LYS A 38 11.42 -10.24 18.10
C LYS A 38 12.45 -10.64 19.16
N ASP A 39 11.99 -11.27 20.27
CA ASP A 39 12.85 -11.67 21.41
C ASP A 39 13.22 -13.16 21.33
N LEU A 40 12.73 -13.90 20.33
CA LEU A 40 13.00 -15.32 20.16
C LEU A 40 14.21 -15.54 19.25
N TYR A 41 14.98 -16.59 19.58
CA TYR A 41 16.05 -17.09 18.72
C TYR A 41 15.53 -18.16 17.80
N PHE A 42 15.51 -17.87 16.50
CA PHE A 42 15.06 -18.80 15.48
C PHE A 42 16.22 -19.57 14.86
N THR A 43 16.06 -20.87 14.77
CA THR A 43 16.99 -21.76 14.06
C THR A 43 16.47 -22.03 12.65
N PRO A 44 17.23 -21.71 11.59
CA PRO A 44 16.80 -21.96 10.23
C PRO A 44 16.95 -23.44 9.85
N SER A 45 15.98 -23.94 9.10
CA SER A 45 15.97 -25.28 8.48
C SER A 45 15.28 -25.21 7.12
N ASN A 46 15.35 -26.27 6.33
CA ASN A 46 14.74 -26.35 5.00
C ASN A 46 15.06 -25.14 4.10
N VAL A 47 16.32 -24.70 4.16
CA VAL A 47 16.78 -23.54 3.38
C VAL A 47 17.01 -23.93 1.94
N THR A 48 16.26 -23.31 1.04
CA THR A 48 16.42 -23.43 -0.43
C THR A 48 16.46 -22.04 -1.06
N ASP A 49 16.55 -21.94 -2.38
CA ASP A 49 16.50 -20.65 -3.10
C ASP A 49 15.17 -19.90 -2.92
N SER A 50 14.11 -20.59 -2.51
CA SER A 50 12.76 -20.03 -2.41
C SER A 50 12.04 -20.29 -1.09
N THR A 51 12.61 -21.09 -0.18
CA THR A 51 11.96 -21.44 1.08
C THR A 51 12.93 -21.37 2.26
N VAL A 52 12.40 -21.04 3.41
CA VAL A 52 13.08 -21.18 4.70
C VAL A 52 12.06 -21.46 5.80
N THR A 53 12.41 -22.39 6.70
CA THR A 53 11.67 -22.65 7.92
C THR A 53 12.51 -22.13 9.09
N LEU A 54 11.92 -21.28 9.92
CA LEU A 54 12.53 -20.72 11.13
C LEU A 54 11.79 -21.28 12.34
N THR A 55 12.47 -21.98 13.24
CA THR A 55 11.87 -22.59 14.43
C THR A 55 12.49 -22.03 15.69
N ALA A 56 11.65 -21.55 16.61
CA ALA A 56 12.04 -21.14 17.94
C ALA A 56 11.45 -22.07 19.00
N GLU A 57 12.26 -22.44 20.01
CA GLU A 57 11.80 -23.20 21.16
C GLU A 57 11.27 -22.25 22.24
N ALA A 58 10.00 -22.43 22.62
CA ALA A 58 9.35 -21.70 23.72
C ALA A 58 9.29 -22.55 25.02
N GLY A 59 10.02 -23.67 25.06
CA GLY A 59 10.09 -24.66 26.14
C GLY A 59 10.26 -26.05 25.58
N LYS A 60 10.50 -27.04 26.46
CA LYS A 60 10.71 -28.44 26.04
C LYS A 60 9.48 -28.97 25.28
N GLY A 61 9.65 -29.31 24.02
CA GLY A 61 8.59 -29.79 23.14
C GLY A 61 7.54 -28.74 22.76
N LYS A 62 7.86 -27.46 22.90
CA LYS A 62 7.00 -26.33 22.56
C LYS A 62 7.73 -25.47 21.55
N THR A 63 7.21 -25.38 20.32
CA THR A 63 7.86 -24.68 19.25
C THR A 63 6.92 -23.68 18.57
N LEU A 64 7.51 -22.58 18.12
CA LEU A 64 6.88 -21.64 17.22
C LEU A 64 7.65 -21.65 15.89
N THR A 65 6.96 -21.97 14.82
CA THR A 65 7.55 -22.15 13.50
C THR A 65 7.02 -21.09 12.53
N LEU A 66 7.94 -20.43 11.83
CA LEU A 66 7.68 -19.52 10.73
C LEU A 66 8.17 -20.18 9.43
N ASN A 67 7.28 -20.39 8.48
CA ASN A 67 7.65 -20.86 7.16
C ASN A 67 7.51 -19.73 6.16
N TYR A 68 8.56 -19.46 5.39
CA TYR A 68 8.57 -18.50 4.31
C TYR A 68 8.74 -19.21 2.98
N THR A 69 7.99 -18.77 1.97
CA THR A 69 8.10 -19.26 0.59
C THR A 69 8.00 -18.08 -0.37
N LEU A 70 9.02 -17.89 -1.20
CA LEU A 70 8.97 -16.89 -2.28
C LEU A 70 7.93 -17.32 -3.31
N GLY A 71 7.00 -16.43 -3.59
CA GLY A 71 6.04 -16.54 -4.67
C GLY A 71 6.54 -15.85 -5.93
N LYS A 72 5.67 -15.74 -6.92
CA LYS A 72 5.90 -14.92 -8.12
C LYS A 72 5.52 -13.47 -7.86
N ASN A 73 5.97 -12.58 -8.75
CA ASN A 73 5.53 -11.19 -8.78
C ASN A 73 5.68 -10.47 -7.43
N TYR A 74 6.85 -10.61 -6.78
CA TYR A 74 7.17 -9.95 -5.50
C TYR A 74 6.33 -10.40 -4.30
N LEU A 75 5.63 -11.55 -4.39
CA LEU A 75 4.93 -12.17 -3.27
C LEU A 75 5.89 -12.99 -2.40
N LEU A 76 5.68 -12.92 -1.09
CA LEU A 76 6.29 -13.76 -0.09
C LEU A 76 5.18 -14.37 0.77
N HIS A 77 5.03 -15.68 0.74
CA HIS A 77 4.08 -16.39 1.60
C HIS A 77 4.72 -16.67 2.95
N MET A 78 3.98 -16.47 4.01
CA MET A 78 4.41 -16.75 5.38
C MET A 78 3.31 -17.51 6.11
N SER A 79 3.70 -18.51 6.88
CA SER A 79 2.83 -19.13 7.88
C SER A 79 3.48 -19.17 9.25
N LEU A 80 2.68 -18.94 10.29
CA LEU A 80 3.07 -19.03 11.69
C LEU A 80 2.27 -20.14 12.34
N GLN A 81 2.94 -21.12 12.96
CA GLN A 81 2.33 -22.27 13.58
C GLN A 81 2.97 -22.57 14.94
N ALA A 82 2.13 -22.76 15.94
CA ALA A 82 2.56 -23.26 17.24
C ALA A 82 2.49 -24.79 17.29
N GLU A 83 3.37 -25.44 18.05
CA GLU A 83 3.30 -26.85 18.32
C GLU A 83 3.57 -27.11 19.81
N GLY A 84 2.73 -27.95 20.44
CA GLY A 84 2.84 -28.28 21.85
C GLY A 84 2.62 -27.12 22.82
N MET A 85 2.09 -25.98 22.38
CA MET A 85 2.01 -24.74 23.15
C MET A 85 0.62 -24.50 23.81
N SER A 86 -0.37 -25.35 23.59
CA SER A 86 -1.76 -25.11 24.01
C SER A 86 -1.94 -24.87 25.52
N ASP A 87 -1.13 -25.50 26.36
CA ASP A 87 -1.15 -25.33 27.80
C ASP A 87 -0.62 -23.97 28.30
N MET A 88 0.12 -23.27 27.46
CA MET A 88 0.68 -21.94 27.77
C MET A 88 -0.38 -20.83 27.68
N PHE A 89 -1.47 -21.05 26.97
CA PHE A 89 -2.50 -20.04 26.71
C PHE A 89 -3.79 -20.31 27.47
N ALA A 90 -4.63 -19.31 27.61
CA ALA A 90 -5.99 -19.45 28.11
C ALA A 90 -6.81 -20.37 27.19
N PRO A 91 -7.83 -21.12 27.70
CA PRO A 91 -8.57 -22.10 26.88
C PRO A 91 -9.25 -21.54 25.64
N ASN A 92 -9.59 -20.24 25.63
CA ASN A 92 -10.25 -19.56 24.54
C ASN A 92 -9.34 -18.54 23.83
N TYR A 93 -8.03 -18.64 24.04
CA TYR A 93 -7.06 -17.79 23.33
C TYR A 93 -7.01 -18.21 21.86
N ASN A 94 -7.35 -17.29 20.98
CA ASN A 94 -7.50 -17.53 19.54
C ASN A 94 -7.03 -16.38 18.66
N GLN A 95 -6.38 -15.36 19.23
CA GLN A 95 -5.86 -14.22 18.51
C GLN A 95 -4.47 -13.85 19.00
N MET A 96 -3.65 -13.34 18.11
CA MET A 96 -2.35 -12.74 18.40
C MET A 96 -2.34 -11.28 18.00
N ASP A 97 -1.54 -10.49 18.69
CA ASP A 97 -1.26 -9.11 18.33
C ASP A 97 -0.10 -9.06 17.33
N ILE A 98 -0.20 -8.13 16.37
CA ILE A 98 0.80 -7.88 15.34
C ILE A 98 1.15 -6.41 15.42
N ASN A 99 2.42 -6.10 15.65
CA ASN A 99 2.97 -4.77 15.49
C ASN A 99 3.83 -4.76 14.23
N TRP A 100 3.48 -3.92 13.27
CA TRP A 100 4.25 -3.70 12.06
C TRP A 100 4.55 -2.22 11.90
N GLU A 101 5.83 -1.91 11.76
CA GLU A 101 6.34 -0.55 11.64
C GLU A 101 7.25 -0.42 10.43
N ASP A 102 7.23 0.75 9.80
CA ASP A 102 8.11 1.08 8.68
C ASP A 102 8.49 2.56 8.68
N ARG A 103 9.76 2.85 8.53
CA ARG A 103 10.27 4.16 8.15
C ARG A 103 10.43 4.21 6.65
N CYS A 104 9.40 4.72 5.99
CA CYS A 104 9.31 4.78 4.54
C CYS A 104 10.45 5.62 3.95
N ARG A 105 11.37 5.00 3.20
CA ARG A 105 12.52 5.66 2.60
C ARG A 105 12.12 6.56 1.44
N GLN A 106 12.78 7.72 1.37
CA GLN A 106 12.74 8.56 0.19
C GLN A 106 13.54 7.90 -0.94
N GLN A 107 12.92 7.74 -2.10
CA GLN A 107 13.52 7.15 -3.30
C GLN A 107 13.82 8.21 -4.38
N GLU A 108 13.06 9.31 -4.39
CA GLU A 108 13.14 10.36 -5.38
C GLU A 108 13.81 11.63 -4.84
N ARG A 109 14.37 12.45 -5.74
CA ARG A 109 14.97 13.75 -5.36
C ARG A 109 13.94 14.75 -4.83
N GLY A 110 12.69 14.62 -5.27
CA GLY A 110 11.60 15.54 -4.97
C GLY A 110 10.83 15.18 -3.70
N PHE A 111 11.39 15.41 -2.51
CA PHE A 111 10.77 15.08 -1.22
C PHE A 111 9.29 15.46 -1.13
N MET A 112 8.93 16.71 -1.44
CA MET A 112 7.54 17.20 -1.31
C MET A 112 6.56 16.43 -2.19
N PHE A 113 7.00 16.05 -3.38
CA PHE A 113 6.16 15.33 -4.32
C PHE A 113 5.99 13.86 -3.91
N GLU A 114 7.10 13.19 -3.58
CA GLU A 114 7.06 11.80 -3.14
C GLU A 114 6.31 11.64 -1.80
N ASN A 115 6.56 12.53 -0.83
CA ASN A 115 5.89 12.52 0.47
C ASN A 115 4.38 12.67 0.36
N ARG A 116 3.89 13.43 -0.63
CA ARG A 116 2.46 13.59 -0.90
C ARG A 116 1.79 12.29 -1.30
N TYR A 117 2.48 11.41 -2.02
CA TYR A 117 1.95 10.12 -2.45
C TYR A 117 2.30 8.95 -1.52
N ALA A 118 3.09 9.20 -0.49
CA ALA A 118 3.39 8.24 0.54
C ALA A 118 2.21 8.15 1.53
N THR A 119 1.55 6.99 1.62
CA THR A 119 0.35 6.80 2.44
C THR A 119 0.34 5.42 3.10
N LEU A 120 -0.21 5.34 4.32
CA LEU A 120 -0.69 4.08 4.86
C LEU A 120 -2.08 3.83 4.28
N THR A 121 -2.22 2.74 3.55
CA THR A 121 -3.45 2.36 2.83
C THR A 121 -3.90 0.98 3.33
N TYR A 122 -5.20 0.76 3.44
CA TYR A 122 -5.75 -0.52 3.88
C TYR A 122 -7.04 -0.86 3.14
N LYS A 123 -7.38 -2.15 3.06
CA LYS A 123 -8.63 -2.63 2.48
C LYS A 123 -9.52 -3.23 3.55
N LYS A 124 -10.71 -2.70 3.67
CA LYS A 124 -11.81 -3.29 4.46
C LYS A 124 -12.26 -4.58 3.81
N HIS A 125 -12.61 -5.58 4.61
CA HIS A 125 -12.95 -6.91 4.11
C HIS A 125 -14.08 -6.90 3.10
N ASP A 126 -15.22 -6.35 3.43
CA ASP A 126 -16.39 -6.25 2.55
C ASP A 126 -16.55 -4.85 1.93
N GLY A 127 -15.48 -4.06 1.94
CA GLY A 127 -15.56 -2.65 1.61
C GLY A 127 -14.51 -2.17 0.61
N SER A 128 -14.42 -0.85 0.54
CA SER A 128 -13.44 -0.15 -0.28
C SER A 128 -12.05 -0.10 0.37
N THR A 129 -11.07 0.22 -0.46
CA THR A 129 -9.74 0.63 0.00
C THR A 129 -9.80 2.05 0.52
N ASP A 130 -9.20 2.29 1.67
CA ASP A 130 -9.08 3.59 2.32
C ASP A 130 -7.63 3.91 2.66
N TYR A 131 -7.31 5.17 3.01
CA TYR A 131 -5.95 5.58 3.34
C TYR A 131 -5.93 6.70 4.37
N LEU A 132 -4.86 6.76 5.16
CA LEU A 132 -4.62 7.85 6.10
C LEU A 132 -4.17 9.12 5.38
N SER A 133 -4.26 10.27 6.07
CA SER A 133 -3.91 11.59 5.51
C SER A 133 -2.55 11.60 4.80
N GLU A 134 -2.52 12.23 3.62
CA GLU A 134 -1.31 12.40 2.80
C GLU A 134 -0.33 13.43 3.40
N THR A 135 -0.81 14.41 4.15
CA THR A 135 -0.03 15.60 4.50
C THR A 135 0.16 15.85 6.00
N SER A 136 -0.67 15.24 6.84
CA SER A 136 -0.67 15.44 8.29
C SER A 136 -0.53 14.13 9.04
N GLU A 137 -0.07 14.20 10.29
CA GLU A 137 -0.17 13.06 11.18
C GLU A 137 -1.62 12.63 11.32
N LYS A 138 -1.86 11.35 11.18
CA LYS A 138 -3.18 10.75 11.29
C LYS A 138 -3.07 9.41 11.98
N GLU A 139 -3.94 9.22 12.95
CA GLU A 139 -4.19 7.94 13.60
C GLU A 139 -5.66 7.56 13.40
N GLU A 140 -5.91 6.30 13.16
CA GLU A 140 -7.25 5.76 12.92
C GLU A 140 -7.37 4.37 13.53
N THR A 141 -8.53 4.12 14.16
CA THR A 141 -8.91 2.78 14.62
C THR A 141 -9.97 2.23 13.69
N THR A 142 -9.73 1.06 13.13
CA THR A 142 -10.64 0.45 12.14
C THR A 142 -11.89 -0.11 12.82
N GLU A 143 -13.04 0.20 12.25
CA GLU A 143 -14.33 -0.33 12.72
C GLU A 143 -14.67 -1.69 12.10
N GLU A 144 -14.06 -2.02 10.98
CA GLU A 144 -14.30 -3.23 10.20
C GLU A 144 -13.04 -4.09 10.10
N PRO A 145 -13.18 -5.42 9.88
CA PRO A 145 -12.02 -6.28 9.55
C PRO A 145 -11.33 -5.81 8.28
N MET A 146 -10.03 -6.09 8.19
CA MET A 146 -9.24 -5.71 7.01
C MET A 146 -8.65 -6.94 6.32
N ASP A 147 -8.61 -6.93 4.99
CA ASP A 147 -7.92 -7.95 4.21
C ASP A 147 -6.41 -7.71 4.17
N TRP A 148 -6.00 -6.44 4.03
CA TRP A 148 -4.59 -6.07 3.98
C TRP A 148 -4.33 -4.63 4.45
N VAL A 149 -3.09 -4.40 4.84
CA VAL A 149 -2.50 -3.09 5.15
C VAL A 149 -1.27 -2.89 4.27
N ALA A 150 -1.06 -1.68 3.78
CA ALA A 150 0.05 -1.30 2.91
C ALA A 150 0.77 -0.04 3.40
N PHE A 151 2.06 -0.11 3.53
CA PHE A 151 2.97 1.02 3.68
C PHE A 151 3.50 1.38 2.30
N LYS A 152 3.11 2.52 1.82
CA LYS A 152 3.31 2.92 0.44
C LYS A 152 4.16 4.18 0.35
N ASN A 153 5.13 4.19 -0.57
CA ASN A 153 5.68 5.42 -1.14
C ASN A 153 5.04 5.70 -2.51
N GLN A 154 5.63 6.58 -3.30
CA GLN A 154 5.07 6.93 -4.60
C GLN A 154 5.03 5.74 -5.58
N PHE A 155 6.12 4.96 -5.65
CA PHE A 155 6.30 3.94 -6.68
C PHE A 155 6.36 2.51 -6.17
N PHE A 156 6.47 2.31 -4.85
CA PHE A 156 6.62 1.00 -4.23
C PHE A 156 5.70 0.87 -3.02
N SER A 157 5.35 -0.36 -2.70
CA SER A 157 4.57 -0.69 -1.50
C SER A 157 5.12 -1.92 -0.81
N ALA A 158 5.05 -1.90 0.52
CA ALA A 158 5.11 -3.07 1.37
C ALA A 158 3.68 -3.36 1.84
N VAL A 159 3.14 -4.52 1.49
CA VAL A 159 1.75 -4.91 1.81
C VAL A 159 1.76 -6.19 2.62
N MET A 160 0.97 -6.24 3.68
CA MET A 160 0.70 -7.44 4.46
C MET A 160 -0.77 -7.83 4.30
N ILE A 161 -1.00 -9.05 3.82
CA ILE A 161 -2.32 -9.61 3.51
C ILE A 161 -2.57 -10.76 4.48
N ALA A 162 -3.71 -10.79 5.15
CA ALA A 162 -4.09 -11.89 6.03
C ALA A 162 -5.09 -12.83 5.35
N LYS A 163 -4.89 -14.15 5.50
CA LYS A 163 -5.83 -15.15 5.00
C LYS A 163 -7.20 -15.05 5.65
N ASP A 164 -7.24 -14.98 6.98
CA ASP A 164 -8.47 -14.95 7.77
C ASP A 164 -8.86 -13.52 8.21
N ASN A 165 -8.30 -12.49 7.56
CA ASN A 165 -8.45 -11.07 7.85
C ASN A 165 -7.78 -10.61 9.16
N PHE A 166 -7.46 -9.33 9.23
CA PHE A 166 -7.16 -8.66 10.50
C PHE A 166 -8.47 -8.31 11.18
N ALA A 167 -8.52 -8.51 12.49
CA ALA A 167 -9.71 -8.20 13.30
C ALA A 167 -10.01 -6.69 13.32
N THR A 168 -11.23 -6.35 13.70
CA THR A 168 -11.65 -4.97 14.00
C THR A 168 -10.81 -4.36 15.12
N GLY A 169 -10.72 -3.04 15.18
CA GLY A 169 -9.98 -2.33 16.21
C GLY A 169 -8.48 -2.23 15.94
N ALA A 170 -8.03 -2.44 14.71
CA ALA A 170 -6.65 -2.19 14.33
C ALA A 170 -6.34 -0.69 14.42
N GLN A 171 -5.22 -0.35 15.04
CA GLN A 171 -4.73 1.02 15.18
C GLN A 171 -3.68 1.29 14.12
N LEU A 172 -4.00 2.20 13.22
CA LEU A 172 -3.17 2.57 12.09
C LEU A 172 -2.68 4.01 12.28
N LYS A 173 -1.37 4.24 12.17
CA LYS A 173 -0.78 5.57 12.35
C LYS A 173 0.20 5.90 11.23
N SER A 174 0.12 7.13 10.74
CA SER A 174 1.05 7.72 9.77
C SER A 174 1.54 9.06 10.29
N THR A 175 2.85 9.19 10.50
CA THR A 175 3.51 10.40 10.98
C THR A 175 4.48 10.90 9.92
N PRO A 176 4.27 12.08 9.31
CA PRO A 176 5.22 12.69 8.39
C PRO A 176 6.55 12.98 9.08
N LEU A 177 7.65 12.75 8.36
CA LEU A 177 9.00 13.03 8.82
C LEU A 177 9.56 14.28 8.11
N GLU A 178 10.57 14.89 8.71
CA GLU A 178 11.16 16.11 8.19
C GLU A 178 12.01 15.84 6.93
N LYS A 179 12.01 16.83 6.02
CA LYS A 179 12.87 16.83 4.84
C LYS A 179 14.34 16.77 5.26
N GLY A 180 15.10 15.87 4.62
CA GLY A 180 16.54 15.68 4.89
C GLY A 180 16.85 14.51 5.81
N THR A 181 15.86 13.84 6.37
CA THR A 181 16.04 12.64 7.21
C THR A 181 16.27 11.36 6.41
N LYS A 182 16.20 11.37 5.09
CA LYS A 182 16.14 10.22 4.16
C LYS A 182 14.85 9.42 4.23
N TYR A 183 13.90 9.82 5.03
CA TYR A 183 12.60 9.16 5.20
C TYR A 183 11.48 10.14 4.90
N LEU A 184 10.35 9.59 4.43
CA LEU A 184 9.14 10.35 4.13
C LEU A 184 8.20 10.35 5.34
N LYS A 185 7.95 9.15 5.88
CA LYS A 185 6.98 8.91 6.95
C LYS A 185 7.40 7.75 7.84
N GLN A 186 6.90 7.78 9.07
CA GLN A 186 6.84 6.65 9.99
C GLN A 186 5.43 6.08 9.91
N TYR A 187 5.31 4.80 9.58
CA TYR A 187 4.07 4.05 9.63
C TYR A 187 4.07 3.08 10.79
N THR A 188 2.91 2.91 11.43
CA THR A 188 2.68 1.92 12.47
C THR A 188 1.31 1.29 12.25
N ALA A 189 1.25 -0.04 12.29
CA ALA A 189 0.01 -0.79 12.25
C ALA A 189 0.01 -1.80 13.42
N ASN A 190 -0.86 -1.58 14.39
CA ASN A 190 -1.14 -2.51 15.48
C ASN A 190 -2.42 -3.26 15.14
N MET A 191 -2.33 -4.54 14.86
CA MET A 191 -3.41 -5.35 14.33
C MET A 191 -3.56 -6.63 15.15
N LYS A 192 -4.69 -7.33 14.98
CA LYS A 192 -4.90 -8.67 15.51
C LYS A 192 -5.26 -9.63 14.41
N ALA A 193 -4.73 -10.85 14.50
CA ALA A 193 -5.06 -11.94 13.58
C ALA A 193 -5.34 -13.22 14.34
N GLY A 194 -6.03 -14.16 13.68
CA GLY A 194 -6.32 -15.47 14.25
C GLY A 194 -5.05 -16.25 14.56
N PHE A 195 -5.03 -16.92 15.72
CA PHE A 195 -3.96 -17.78 16.17
C PHE A 195 -4.52 -19.04 16.82
N ASP A 196 -4.01 -20.20 16.42
CA ASP A 196 -4.40 -21.49 17.00
C ASP A 196 -3.25 -22.06 17.87
N PRO A 197 -3.35 -21.96 19.20
CA PRO A 197 -2.32 -22.48 20.11
C PRO A 197 -2.22 -24.03 20.10
N THR A 198 -3.20 -24.71 19.50
CA THR A 198 -3.16 -26.21 19.40
C THR A 198 -2.30 -26.68 18.22
N GLY A 199 -1.93 -25.75 17.30
CA GLY A 199 -1.14 -26.06 16.11
C GLY A 199 -1.89 -26.79 14.99
N ARG A 200 -3.22 -26.95 15.09
CA ARG A 200 -4.02 -27.60 14.03
C ARG A 200 -4.16 -26.70 12.79
N LYS A 201 -4.18 -25.38 13.01
CA LYS A 201 -4.30 -24.39 11.96
C LYS A 201 -3.15 -23.39 12.06
N ALA A 202 -2.42 -23.19 10.96
CA ALA A 202 -1.44 -22.13 10.86
C ALA A 202 -2.12 -20.78 10.59
N SER A 203 -1.54 -19.71 11.13
CA SER A 203 -1.88 -18.35 10.73
C SER A 203 -1.11 -18.01 9.45
N GLU A 204 -1.80 -17.70 8.36
CA GLU A 204 -1.19 -17.53 7.05
C GLU A 204 -1.29 -16.07 6.59
N PHE A 205 -0.16 -15.58 6.07
CA PHE A 205 -0.01 -14.22 5.55
C PHE A 205 0.70 -14.24 4.20
N GLU A 206 0.44 -13.24 3.40
CA GLU A 206 1.21 -12.93 2.21
C GLU A 206 1.76 -11.52 2.32
N PHE A 207 3.00 -11.33 1.91
CA PHE A 207 3.61 -10.02 1.77
C PHE A 207 3.85 -9.73 0.30
N TYR A 208 3.62 -8.49 -0.07
CA TYR A 208 4.04 -7.96 -1.35
C TYR A 208 5.06 -6.84 -1.11
N PHE A 209 6.25 -6.98 -1.67
CA PHE A 209 7.29 -5.96 -1.63
C PHE A 209 7.67 -5.61 -3.06
N GLY A 210 6.99 -4.64 -3.65
CA GLY A 210 7.18 -4.41 -5.07
C GLY A 210 6.66 -3.06 -5.58
N PRO A 211 6.79 -2.82 -6.90
CA PRO A 211 6.40 -1.57 -7.53
C PRO A 211 4.88 -1.40 -7.60
N ASN A 212 4.42 -0.15 -7.52
CA ASN A 212 3.03 0.24 -7.71
C ASN A 212 2.68 0.27 -9.20
N ASP A 213 2.83 -0.86 -9.88
CA ASP A 213 2.39 -1.03 -11.26
C ASP A 213 0.98 -1.63 -11.30
N PHE A 214 0.07 -0.96 -12.03
CA PHE A 214 -1.35 -1.33 -12.07
C PHE A 214 -1.60 -2.76 -12.55
N ARG A 215 -0.88 -3.21 -13.59
CA ARG A 215 -1.07 -4.55 -14.15
C ARG A 215 -0.40 -5.62 -13.32
N LEU A 216 0.77 -5.31 -12.79
CA LEU A 216 1.45 -6.21 -11.88
C LEU A 216 0.59 -6.48 -10.64
N LEU A 217 0.02 -5.44 -10.02
CA LEU A 217 -0.86 -5.57 -8.86
C LEU A 217 -2.12 -6.38 -9.16
N GLN A 218 -2.69 -6.28 -10.38
CA GLN A 218 -3.76 -7.19 -10.82
C GLN A 218 -3.29 -8.63 -10.99
N SER A 219 -2.04 -8.87 -11.41
CA SER A 219 -1.49 -10.22 -11.53
C SER A 219 -1.18 -10.83 -10.18
N VAL A 220 -0.70 -10.03 -9.23
CA VAL A 220 -0.47 -10.44 -7.83
C VAL A 220 -1.74 -10.98 -7.18
N GLU A 221 -2.87 -10.31 -7.40
CA GLU A 221 -4.16 -10.76 -6.90
C GLU A 221 -4.55 -12.16 -7.42
N LYS A 222 -4.25 -12.44 -8.69
CA LYS A 222 -4.51 -13.77 -9.28
C LYS A 222 -3.55 -14.86 -8.78
N GLU A 223 -2.37 -14.48 -8.33
CA GLU A 223 -1.35 -15.40 -7.80
C GLU A 223 -1.45 -15.60 -6.29
N SER A 224 -2.20 -14.76 -5.59
CA SER A 224 -2.50 -14.93 -4.18
C SER A 224 -3.18 -16.28 -3.93
N ARG A 225 -2.69 -17.01 -2.93
CA ARG A 225 -3.24 -18.32 -2.52
C ARG A 225 -4.55 -18.21 -1.77
N PHE A 226 -4.94 -16.99 -1.39
CA PHE A 226 -6.11 -16.78 -0.53
C PHE A 226 -7.42 -16.69 -1.29
N GLY A 227 -7.37 -16.51 -2.62
CA GLY A 227 -8.57 -16.48 -3.47
C GLY A 227 -9.54 -15.35 -3.15
N LYS A 228 -9.03 -14.23 -2.63
CA LYS A 228 -9.79 -13.04 -2.26
C LYS A 228 -9.75 -12.00 -3.36
N ASP A 229 -10.79 -11.16 -3.41
CA ASP A 229 -10.77 -9.91 -4.16
C ASP A 229 -9.96 -8.87 -3.36
N LEU A 230 -8.68 -8.74 -3.68
CA LEU A 230 -7.76 -7.89 -2.94
C LEU A 230 -7.77 -6.43 -3.42
N ASP A 231 -8.25 -6.16 -4.65
CA ASP A 231 -8.29 -4.80 -5.23
C ASP A 231 -6.93 -4.06 -5.14
N MET A 232 -5.81 -4.80 -5.17
CA MET A 232 -4.47 -4.23 -4.93
C MET A 232 -4.08 -3.14 -5.94
N GLN A 233 -4.67 -3.14 -7.15
CA GLN A 233 -4.48 -2.09 -8.14
C GLN A 233 -4.96 -0.70 -7.66
N ARG A 234 -5.71 -0.61 -6.56
CA ARG A 234 -6.09 0.66 -5.93
C ARG A 234 -4.93 1.36 -5.21
N LEU A 235 -3.83 0.66 -4.96
CA LEU A 235 -2.58 1.27 -4.52
C LEU A 235 -2.03 2.28 -5.55
N VAL A 236 -2.37 2.09 -6.85
CA VAL A 236 -2.05 3.06 -7.89
C VAL A 236 -3.08 4.19 -7.89
N TYR A 237 -2.63 5.40 -7.58
CA TYR A 237 -3.48 6.58 -7.61
C TYR A 237 -3.78 7.01 -9.06
N LEU A 238 -4.96 6.72 -9.56
CA LEU A 238 -5.40 7.08 -10.90
C LEU A 238 -6.22 8.39 -10.96
N GLY A 239 -6.23 9.16 -9.86
CA GLY A 239 -6.98 10.41 -9.78
C GLY A 239 -8.46 10.24 -9.39
N TRP A 240 -9.24 11.33 -9.53
CA TRP A 240 -10.66 11.36 -9.23
C TRP A 240 -11.45 10.28 -10.02
N PRO A 241 -12.64 9.87 -9.56
CA PRO A 241 -13.39 8.76 -10.15
C PRO A 241 -13.57 8.86 -11.66
N LEU A 242 -13.87 10.07 -12.18
CA LEU A 242 -14.01 10.31 -13.62
C LEU A 242 -12.69 10.09 -14.37
N PHE A 243 -11.59 10.65 -13.85
CA PHE A 243 -10.26 10.48 -14.44
C PHE A 243 -9.76 9.06 -14.31
N ARG A 244 -10.09 8.37 -13.21
CA ARG A 244 -9.80 6.95 -13.01
C ARG A 244 -10.42 6.08 -14.09
N ILE A 245 -11.69 6.31 -14.45
CA ILE A 245 -12.38 5.57 -15.53
C ILE A 245 -11.68 5.80 -16.86
N ILE A 246 -11.38 7.07 -17.18
CA ILE A 246 -10.68 7.43 -18.44
C ILE A 246 -9.28 6.82 -18.46
N ASN A 247 -8.52 6.94 -17.38
CA ASN A 247 -7.17 6.39 -17.32
C ASN A 247 -7.17 4.86 -17.39
N ARG A 248 -8.07 4.18 -16.67
CA ARG A 248 -8.15 2.72 -16.64
C ARG A 248 -8.60 2.12 -17.97
N TRP A 249 -9.62 2.69 -18.62
CA TRP A 249 -10.24 2.11 -19.82
C TRP A 249 -9.69 2.67 -21.12
N PHE A 250 -9.15 3.86 -21.12
CA PHE A 250 -8.69 4.51 -22.34
C PHE A 250 -7.17 4.70 -22.34
N THR A 251 -6.61 5.46 -21.37
CA THR A 251 -5.21 5.86 -21.42
C THR A 251 -4.26 4.66 -21.36
N LEU A 252 -4.51 3.69 -20.45
CA LEU A 252 -3.66 2.50 -20.32
C LEU A 252 -3.69 1.62 -21.59
N TYR A 253 -4.87 1.39 -22.17
CA TYR A 253 -4.98 0.57 -23.39
C TYR A 253 -4.37 1.24 -24.60
N VAL A 254 -4.63 2.53 -24.79
CA VAL A 254 -4.07 3.30 -25.91
C VAL A 254 -2.55 3.40 -25.76
N PHE A 255 -2.07 3.66 -24.55
CA PHE A 255 -0.64 3.70 -24.25
C PHE A 255 0.06 2.38 -24.62
N ASP A 256 -0.49 1.25 -24.17
CA ASP A 256 0.09 -0.06 -24.44
C ASP A 256 0.08 -0.43 -25.92
N TRP A 257 -0.99 -0.06 -26.63
CA TRP A 257 -1.09 -0.31 -28.06
C TRP A 257 -0.06 0.51 -28.83
N LEU A 258 0.05 1.81 -28.51
CA LEU A 258 1.00 2.71 -29.16
C LEU A 258 2.46 2.37 -28.81
N SER A 259 2.75 1.96 -27.57
CA SER A 259 4.12 1.63 -27.13
C SER A 259 4.71 0.39 -27.81
N LYS A 260 3.85 -0.48 -28.40
CA LYS A 260 4.32 -1.62 -29.21
C LYS A 260 4.84 -1.20 -30.58
N VAL A 261 4.45 -0.03 -31.08
CA VAL A 261 4.74 0.42 -32.44
C VAL A 261 5.70 1.61 -32.46
N PHE A 262 5.60 2.50 -31.45
CA PHE A 262 6.32 3.78 -31.41
C PHE A 262 7.22 3.90 -30.18
N PRO A 263 8.35 4.61 -30.29
CA PRO A 263 9.17 4.94 -29.13
C PRO A 263 8.43 5.85 -28.16
N MET A 264 8.75 5.78 -26.88
CA MET A 264 8.04 6.41 -25.76
C MET A 264 7.73 7.89 -25.96
N GLY A 265 8.68 8.68 -26.49
CA GLY A 265 8.48 10.11 -26.74
C GLY A 265 7.37 10.40 -27.77
N VAL A 266 7.29 9.59 -28.82
CA VAL A 266 6.23 9.70 -29.85
C VAL A 266 4.88 9.29 -29.25
N VAL A 267 4.83 8.23 -28.44
CA VAL A 267 3.63 7.78 -27.73
C VAL A 267 3.03 8.91 -26.89
N LEU A 268 3.85 9.60 -26.10
CA LEU A 268 3.40 10.71 -25.25
C LEU A 268 2.81 11.86 -26.09
N ILE A 269 3.43 12.21 -27.22
CA ILE A 269 2.91 13.24 -28.13
C ILE A 269 1.56 12.80 -28.71
N LEU A 270 1.45 11.58 -29.22
CA LEU A 270 0.23 11.05 -29.82
C LEU A 270 -0.92 11.00 -28.82
N ILE A 271 -0.68 10.51 -27.59
CA ILE A 271 -1.70 10.49 -26.53
C ILE A 271 -2.13 11.91 -26.18
N THR A 272 -1.19 12.86 -26.08
CA THR A 272 -1.50 14.25 -25.79
C THR A 272 -2.39 14.87 -26.89
N LEU A 273 -2.08 14.63 -28.15
CA LEU A 273 -2.88 15.08 -29.28
C LEU A 273 -4.28 14.46 -29.27
N LEU A 274 -4.36 13.16 -29.01
CA LEU A 274 -5.62 12.43 -28.94
C LEU A 274 -6.52 12.97 -27.82
N LEU A 275 -5.98 13.18 -26.62
CA LEU A 275 -6.72 13.74 -25.49
C LEU A 275 -7.17 15.19 -25.78
N LYS A 276 -6.32 16.02 -26.41
CA LYS A 276 -6.71 17.36 -26.84
C LYS A 276 -7.85 17.33 -27.87
N LEU A 277 -7.83 16.39 -28.80
CA LEU A 277 -8.87 16.24 -29.80
C LEU A 277 -10.22 15.85 -29.18
N ILE A 278 -10.21 14.90 -28.24
CA ILE A 278 -11.41 14.47 -27.50
C ILE A 278 -11.96 15.60 -26.61
N THR A 279 -11.10 16.36 -25.96
CA THR A 279 -11.51 17.43 -25.03
C THR A 279 -11.86 18.73 -25.77
N TYR A 280 -11.42 18.92 -27.03
CA TYR A 280 -11.62 20.12 -27.83
C TYR A 280 -13.05 20.67 -27.83
N PRO A 281 -14.12 19.88 -28.07
CA PRO A 281 -15.49 20.41 -28.08
C PRO A 281 -15.91 20.97 -26.72
N MET A 282 -15.48 20.36 -25.62
CA MET A 282 -15.76 20.86 -24.26
C MET A 282 -15.00 22.16 -23.98
N VAL A 283 -13.72 22.20 -24.34
CA VAL A 283 -12.84 23.36 -24.19
C VAL A 283 -13.37 24.52 -25.00
N LYS A 284 -13.78 24.29 -26.26
CA LYS A 284 -14.40 25.33 -27.14
C LYS A 284 -15.65 25.93 -26.49
N LYS A 285 -16.55 25.07 -25.94
CA LYS A 285 -17.76 25.53 -25.24
C LYS A 285 -17.41 26.39 -24.02
N SER A 286 -16.41 25.98 -23.23
CA SER A 286 -15.94 26.72 -22.05
C SER A 286 -15.36 28.08 -22.43
N TYR A 287 -14.52 28.17 -23.47
CA TYR A 287 -13.99 29.44 -23.97
C TYR A 287 -15.08 30.35 -24.49
N MET A 288 -16.04 29.79 -25.23
CA MET A 288 -17.19 30.58 -25.74
C MET A 288 -18.05 31.10 -24.58
N SER A 289 -18.29 30.33 -23.55
CA SER A 289 -19.02 30.74 -22.37
C SER A 289 -18.28 31.84 -21.60
N SER A 290 -16.96 31.69 -21.42
CA SER A 290 -16.12 32.69 -20.77
C SER A 290 -16.04 33.99 -21.58
N ALA A 291 -15.98 33.91 -22.91
CA ALA A 291 -16.00 35.09 -23.78
C ALA A 291 -17.34 35.82 -23.68
N LYS A 292 -18.47 35.10 -23.70
CA LYS A 292 -19.80 35.67 -23.50
C LYS A 292 -19.94 36.37 -22.13
N MET A 293 -19.40 35.73 -21.09
CA MET A 293 -19.43 36.30 -19.73
C MET A 293 -18.63 37.61 -19.64
N ARG A 294 -17.48 37.69 -20.30
CA ARG A 294 -16.70 38.97 -20.38
C ARG A 294 -17.46 40.10 -21.04
N VAL A 295 -18.24 39.84 -22.09
CA VAL A 295 -19.06 40.81 -22.76
C VAL A 295 -20.29 41.22 -21.95
N LEU A 296 -20.85 40.26 -21.17
CA LEU A 296 -22.01 40.47 -20.29
C LEU A 296 -21.66 41.15 -18.97
N LYS A 297 -20.41 41.03 -18.51
CA LYS A 297 -19.98 41.54 -17.20
C LYS A 297 -20.30 43.01 -16.96
N PRO A 298 -20.01 43.96 -17.90
CA PRO A 298 -20.34 45.38 -17.67
C PRO A 298 -21.85 45.60 -17.52
N LYS A 299 -22.71 44.89 -18.29
CA LYS A 299 -24.17 45.00 -18.17
C LYS A 299 -24.68 44.42 -16.85
N LEU A 300 -24.03 43.33 -16.36
CA LEU A 300 -24.36 42.70 -15.08
C LEU A 300 -23.96 43.62 -13.92
N ASP A 301 -22.80 44.29 -14.03
CA ASP A 301 -22.32 45.24 -13.02
C ASP A 301 -23.21 46.48 -12.97
N GLU A 302 -23.75 46.99 -14.10
CA GLU A 302 -24.73 48.04 -14.14
C GLU A 302 -26.06 47.65 -13.50
N ALA A 303 -26.58 46.45 -13.83
CA ALA A 303 -27.81 45.91 -13.21
C ALA A 303 -27.65 45.72 -11.70
N THR A 304 -26.51 45.17 -11.25
CA THR A 304 -26.23 44.95 -9.83
C THR A 304 -26.11 46.28 -9.05
N LYS A 305 -25.55 47.32 -9.65
CA LYS A 305 -25.50 48.66 -9.05
C LYS A 305 -26.89 49.26 -8.80
N GLN A 306 -27.88 48.94 -9.65
CA GLN A 306 -29.27 49.37 -9.44
C GLN A 306 -29.96 48.70 -8.27
N PHE A 307 -29.55 47.47 -7.94
CA PHE A 307 -30.12 46.70 -6.82
C PHE A 307 -29.40 46.92 -5.46
N ASN A 308 -28.15 47.41 -5.47
CA ASN A 308 -27.35 47.70 -4.27
C ASN A 308 -27.36 49.19 -3.90
N LYS A 309 -28.48 49.88 -4.02
CA LYS A 309 -28.68 51.16 -3.31
C LYS A 309 -29.21 50.86 -1.93
N PRO A 310 -28.47 51.14 -0.85
CA PRO A 310 -29.06 51.14 0.48
C PRO A 310 -30.07 52.28 0.56
N GLU A 311 -31.26 51.98 1.09
CA GLU A 311 -32.21 53.02 1.54
C GLU A 311 -31.63 53.80 2.71
#